data_d5824b419c7a3a0cc55df1dfd969ef49
#
_entry.id   d5824b419c7a3a0cc55df1dfd969ef49
#
_cell.length_a   1.000
_cell.length_b   1.000
_cell.length_c   1.000
_cell.angle_alpha   90.00
_cell.angle_beta   90.00
_cell.angle_gamma   90.00
#
_symmetry.space_group_name_H-M   'P 1'
#
loop_
_entity.id
_entity.type
_entity.pdbx_description
1 polymer ?
#
loop_
_entity_poly.entity_id
_entity_poly.type
_entity_poly.pdbx_seq_one_letter_code
_entity_poly.pdbx_strand_id
1 'polypeptide(L)'
;MKNLRKLKENSNCEFQIPFAPYGGLFLHKDLIGLIGYPNRKYFVYADDFEYTNRIQLLGGKLILLSNCKVSDLETVWHSKVSKCPFVSRYLNQSSFHTYYSTRNNVYFSRKYLVNSNIKYKVNMIVFLFAMIFVAILCMSFKRYVFLIIAIRDGFRENLDEMA
;
A
#
# COMPACT_ATOMS: atom_id res chain seq x y z
N MET A 1 1.84 -12.46 12.76
CA MET A 1 2.85 -13.41 13.26
C MET A 1 2.57 -14.88 12.95
N LYS A 2 1.32 -15.37 12.89
CA LYS A 2 1.02 -16.78 12.54
C LYS A 2 1.48 -17.19 11.13
N ASN A 3 1.48 -16.27 10.15
CA ASN A 3 1.89 -16.59 8.77
C ASN A 3 3.40 -16.76 8.59
N LEU A 4 4.22 -16.03 9.36
CA LEU A 4 5.69 -16.15 9.28
C LEU A 4 6.21 -17.48 9.85
N ARG A 5 5.50 -18.09 10.82
CA ARG A 5 5.84 -19.44 11.30
C ARG A 5 5.58 -20.51 10.25
N LYS A 6 4.44 -20.42 9.54
CA LYS A 6 4.12 -21.35 8.43
C LYS A 6 5.14 -21.30 7.28
N LEU A 7 5.74 -20.12 7.03
CA LEU A 7 6.78 -19.96 6.02
C LEU A 7 8.10 -20.65 6.38
N LYS A 8 8.38 -20.85 7.69
CA LYS A 8 9.58 -21.55 8.16
C LYS A 8 9.44 -23.07 8.20
N GLU A 9 8.21 -23.57 8.25
CA GLU A 9 7.94 -25.02 8.36
C GLU A 9 7.76 -25.72 7.02
N ASN A 10 7.57 -24.97 5.92
CA ASN A 10 7.48 -25.55 4.58
C ASN A 10 8.86 -25.65 3.95
N SER A 11 9.21 -26.84 3.46
CA SER A 11 10.40 -27.12 2.63
C SER A 11 10.42 -26.34 1.29
N ASN A 12 9.31 -25.77 0.88
CA ASN A 12 9.23 -24.91 -0.31
C ASN A 12 9.73 -23.49 0.02
N CYS A 13 10.83 -23.13 -0.62
CA CYS A 13 11.38 -21.76 -0.53
C CYS A 13 10.66 -20.72 -1.40
N GLU A 14 9.63 -21.13 -2.15
CA GLU A 14 8.93 -20.34 -3.15
C GLU A 14 7.46 -20.14 -2.76
N PHE A 15 7.01 -18.88 -2.77
CA PHE A 15 5.62 -18.51 -2.46
C PHE A 15 5.10 -17.55 -3.51
N GLN A 16 3.97 -17.86 -4.12
CA GLN A 16 3.30 -16.92 -4.98
C GLN A 16 2.67 -15.81 -4.14
N ILE A 17 2.97 -14.57 -4.51
CA ILE A 17 2.47 -13.37 -3.83
C ILE A 17 1.68 -12.48 -4.80
N PRO A 18 0.70 -11.71 -4.29
CA PRO A 18 -0.13 -10.85 -5.15
C PRO A 18 0.58 -9.57 -5.58
N PHE A 19 1.51 -9.04 -4.79
CA PHE A 19 2.22 -7.80 -5.06
C PHE A 19 3.62 -7.88 -4.47
N ALA A 20 4.56 -7.11 -5.02
CA ALA A 20 5.92 -7.01 -4.52
C ALA A 20 6.36 -5.54 -4.45
N PRO A 21 7.13 -5.14 -3.42
CA PRO A 21 7.81 -3.87 -3.41
C PRO A 21 8.95 -3.87 -4.44
N TYR A 22 9.45 -2.69 -4.83
CA TYR A 22 10.62 -2.60 -5.71
C TYR A 22 11.91 -3.12 -5.05
N GLY A 23 12.02 -2.97 -3.74
CA GLY A 23 13.19 -3.47 -3.00
C GLY A 23 13.31 -5.00 -3.10
N GLY A 24 14.35 -5.47 -3.81
CA GLY A 24 14.58 -6.89 -4.06
C GLY A 24 13.72 -7.50 -5.18
N LEU A 25 13.04 -6.68 -5.99
CA LEU A 25 12.31 -7.13 -7.17
C LEU A 25 13.27 -7.43 -8.32
N PHE A 26 13.23 -8.65 -8.83
CA PHE A 26 13.92 -9.07 -10.06
C PHE A 26 12.89 -9.38 -11.13
N LEU A 27 13.04 -8.80 -12.30
CA LEU A 27 12.17 -9.06 -13.46
C LEU A 27 12.99 -9.11 -14.74
N HIS A 28 12.50 -9.89 -15.71
CA HIS A 28 13.14 -9.96 -17.01
C HIS A 28 12.94 -8.64 -17.76
N LYS A 29 13.96 -8.14 -18.44
CA LYS A 29 13.94 -6.86 -19.17
C LYS A 29 12.79 -6.74 -20.17
N ASP A 30 12.43 -7.83 -20.82
CA ASP A 30 11.37 -7.84 -21.84
C ASP A 30 9.98 -7.58 -21.23
N LEU A 31 9.80 -7.84 -19.92
CA LEU A 31 8.56 -7.47 -19.23
C LEU A 31 8.32 -5.96 -19.22
N ILE A 32 9.39 -5.15 -19.19
CA ILE A 32 9.27 -3.69 -19.23
C ILE A 32 8.58 -3.25 -20.53
N GLY A 33 8.91 -3.92 -21.65
CA GLY A 33 8.25 -3.67 -22.94
C GLY A 33 6.76 -4.02 -22.94
N LEU A 34 6.33 -4.99 -22.14
CA LEU A 34 4.95 -5.47 -22.06
C LEU A 34 4.11 -4.64 -21.06
N ILE A 35 4.65 -4.36 -19.87
CA ILE A 35 3.93 -3.68 -18.81
C ILE A 35 4.15 -2.15 -18.80
N GLY A 36 5.12 -1.66 -19.57
CA GLY A 36 5.53 -0.26 -19.59
C GLY A 36 6.32 0.16 -18.35
N TYR A 37 6.48 1.46 -18.17
CA TYR A 37 7.14 2.04 -17.01
C TYR A 37 6.14 2.27 -15.85
N PRO A 38 6.64 2.47 -14.59
CA PRO A 38 5.80 2.85 -13.46
C PRO A 38 4.95 4.09 -13.77
N ASN A 39 3.74 4.10 -13.24
CA ASN A 39 2.81 5.20 -13.46
C ASN A 39 3.17 6.42 -12.60
N ARG A 40 3.67 7.48 -13.22
CA ARG A 40 4.11 8.72 -12.56
C ARG A 40 3.02 9.41 -11.73
N LYS A 41 1.74 9.19 -12.05
CA LYS A 41 0.62 9.79 -11.31
C LYS A 41 0.52 9.33 -9.86
N TYR A 42 1.10 8.17 -9.52
CA TYR A 42 1.19 7.74 -8.11
C TYR A 42 2.12 8.62 -7.30
N PHE A 43 3.14 9.21 -7.93
CA PHE A 43 4.19 10.01 -7.31
C PHE A 43 5.02 9.24 -6.29
N VAL A 44 4.38 8.68 -5.24
CA VAL A 44 4.99 7.87 -4.17
C VAL A 44 3.92 6.98 -3.54
N TYR A 45 4.29 5.79 -3.10
CA TYR A 45 3.46 4.74 -2.49
C TYR A 45 2.44 4.08 -3.44
N ALA A 46 2.31 2.79 -3.29
CA ALA A 46 1.45 1.89 -4.07
C ALA A 46 1.75 1.83 -5.58
N ASP A 47 2.73 2.59 -6.05
CA ASP A 47 3.24 2.52 -7.43
C ASP A 47 3.92 1.17 -7.71
N ASP A 48 4.65 0.63 -6.75
CA ASP A 48 5.26 -0.70 -6.79
C ASP A 48 4.19 -1.81 -6.85
N PHE A 49 3.13 -1.69 -6.07
CA PHE A 49 2.01 -2.64 -6.09
C PHE A 49 1.23 -2.57 -7.40
N GLU A 50 1.00 -1.38 -7.92
CA GLU A 50 0.35 -1.19 -9.22
C GLU A 50 1.21 -1.76 -10.35
N TYR A 51 2.52 -1.49 -10.32
CA TYR A 51 3.45 -1.96 -11.32
C TYR A 51 3.54 -3.48 -11.35
N THR A 52 3.71 -4.11 -10.20
CA THR A 52 3.77 -5.57 -10.10
C THR A 52 2.44 -6.26 -10.37
N ASN A 53 1.31 -5.59 -10.09
CA ASN A 53 -0.01 -6.09 -10.45
C ASN A 53 -0.21 -6.23 -11.96
N ARG A 54 0.39 -5.36 -12.78
CA ARG A 54 0.32 -5.47 -14.25
C ARG A 54 0.91 -6.78 -14.75
N ILE A 55 1.96 -7.30 -14.10
CA ILE A 55 2.56 -8.60 -14.42
C ILE A 55 1.51 -9.70 -14.27
N GLN A 56 0.75 -9.68 -13.18
CA GLN A 56 -0.30 -10.67 -12.95
C GLN A 56 -1.48 -10.54 -13.92
N LEU A 57 -1.85 -9.31 -14.27
CA LEU A 57 -2.91 -9.08 -15.26
C LEU A 57 -2.57 -9.64 -16.65
N LEU A 58 -1.28 -9.78 -16.96
CA LEU A 58 -0.77 -10.46 -18.16
C LEU A 58 -0.57 -11.96 -17.99
N GLY A 59 -1.02 -12.55 -16.86
CA GLY A 59 -0.86 -13.98 -16.57
C GLY A 59 0.50 -14.36 -15.99
N GLY A 60 1.39 -13.40 -15.70
CA GLY A 60 2.66 -13.62 -15.02
C GLY A 60 2.48 -13.96 -13.55
N LYS A 61 3.54 -14.50 -12.94
CA LYS A 61 3.56 -14.87 -11.51
C LYS A 61 4.63 -14.09 -10.77
N LEU A 62 4.30 -13.63 -9.57
CA LEU A 62 5.26 -13.06 -8.63
C LEU A 62 5.61 -14.14 -7.60
N ILE A 63 6.89 -14.48 -7.50
CA ILE A 63 7.37 -15.52 -6.60
C ILE A 63 8.29 -14.88 -5.55
N LEU A 64 7.92 -15.04 -4.29
CA LEU A 64 8.76 -14.70 -3.16
C LEU A 64 9.70 -15.86 -2.85
N LEU A 65 11.00 -15.60 -2.86
CA LEU A 65 12.04 -16.54 -2.47
C LEU A 65 12.41 -16.30 -1.01
N SER A 66 12.00 -17.20 -0.11
CA SER A 66 12.21 -17.01 1.34
C SER A 66 13.67 -17.24 1.80
N ASN A 67 14.48 -17.86 0.97
CA ASN A 67 15.92 -18.09 1.18
C ASN A 67 16.78 -16.90 0.73
N CYS A 68 16.24 -15.99 -0.07
CA CYS A 68 16.91 -14.76 -0.48
C CYS A 68 16.59 -13.64 0.51
N LYS A 69 17.62 -13.02 1.09
CA LYS A 69 17.47 -11.93 2.05
C LYS A 69 18.06 -10.66 1.47
N VAL A 70 17.30 -9.58 1.55
CA VAL A 70 17.75 -8.23 1.26
C VAL A 70 17.76 -7.47 2.58
N SER A 71 18.87 -6.81 2.89
CA SER A 71 19.02 -6.00 4.09
C SER A 71 19.10 -4.53 3.70
N ASP A 72 18.28 -3.70 4.32
CA ASP A 72 18.38 -2.26 4.17
C ASP A 72 19.62 -1.77 4.91
N LEU A 73 20.39 -0.89 4.27
CA LEU A 73 21.59 -0.26 4.87
C LEU A 73 21.21 0.82 5.89
N GLU A 74 20.07 1.45 5.70
CA GLU A 74 19.55 2.47 6.61
C GLU A 74 18.42 1.90 7.47
N THR A 75 18.30 2.40 8.70
CA THR A 75 17.20 2.04 9.60
C THR A 75 15.88 2.52 9.01
N VAL A 76 15.08 1.57 8.52
CA VAL A 76 13.80 1.86 7.92
C VAL A 76 12.85 2.43 8.98
N TRP A 77 12.26 3.55 8.69
CA TRP A 77 11.26 4.22 9.53
C TRP A 77 10.00 3.37 9.84
N HIS A 78 9.89 2.17 9.27
CA HIS A 78 8.89 1.15 9.58
C HIS A 78 9.23 0.23 10.76
N SER A 79 10.40 0.34 11.36
CA SER A 79 10.92 -0.64 12.33
C SER A 79 10.21 -0.63 13.69
N LYS A 80 9.42 0.38 14.02
CA LYS A 80 8.63 0.37 15.26
C LYS A 80 7.33 -0.40 15.05
N VAL A 81 7.32 -1.65 15.52
CA VAL A 81 6.12 -2.49 15.54
C VAL A 81 5.12 -1.89 16.51
N SER A 82 4.09 -1.24 15.97
CA SER A 82 2.97 -0.73 16.75
C SER A 82 1.84 -1.77 16.79
N LYS A 83 1.07 -1.82 17.90
CA LYS A 83 -0.14 -2.65 18.01
C LYS A 83 -1.18 -2.27 16.94
N CYS A 84 -1.22 -1.02 16.53
CA CYS A 84 -2.06 -0.52 15.46
C CYS A 84 -1.22 0.26 14.43
N PRO A 85 -0.65 -0.41 13.39
CA PRO A 85 0.30 0.20 12.47
C PRO A 85 -0.27 1.39 11.71
N PHE A 86 -1.56 1.36 11.37
CA PHE A 86 -2.21 2.47 10.66
C PHE A 86 -2.29 3.73 11.54
N VAL A 87 -2.78 3.60 12.77
CA VAL A 87 -2.90 4.73 13.70
C VAL A 87 -1.52 5.31 14.02
N SER A 88 -0.52 4.45 14.22
CA SER A 88 0.86 4.88 14.45
C SER A 88 1.40 5.69 13.27
N ARG A 89 1.18 5.23 12.04
CA ARG A 89 1.55 5.98 10.84
C ARG A 89 0.82 7.31 10.74
N TYR A 90 -0.49 7.29 10.91
CA TYR A 90 -1.34 8.47 10.88
C TYR A 90 -0.85 9.57 11.85
N LEU A 91 -0.44 9.19 13.07
CA LEU A 91 0.01 10.12 14.08
C LEU A 91 1.46 10.60 13.89
N ASN A 92 2.35 9.73 13.43
CA ASN A 92 3.80 9.99 13.45
C ASN A 92 4.37 10.39 12.09
N GLN A 93 3.68 10.12 10.99
CA GLN A 93 4.15 10.51 9.66
C GLN A 93 3.75 11.95 9.32
N SER A 94 4.44 12.55 8.33
CA SER A 94 4.05 13.85 7.80
C SER A 94 2.68 13.79 7.11
N SER A 95 2.01 14.92 6.98
CA SER A 95 0.73 15.02 6.25
C SER A 95 0.87 14.58 4.80
N PHE A 96 2.03 14.87 4.18
CA PHE A 96 2.40 14.40 2.85
C PHE A 96 2.35 12.87 2.73
N HIS A 97 3.04 12.17 3.62
CA HIS A 97 3.02 10.70 3.62
C HIS A 97 1.62 10.12 3.84
N THR A 98 0.86 10.69 4.77
CA THR A 98 -0.50 10.26 5.07
C THR A 98 -1.41 10.47 3.86
N TYR A 99 -1.30 11.62 3.19
CA TYR A 99 -2.10 11.94 2.02
C TYR A 99 -1.84 10.98 0.87
N TYR A 100 -0.59 10.92 0.38
CA TYR A 100 -0.28 10.11 -0.81
C TYR A 100 -0.47 8.63 -0.57
N SER A 101 -0.07 8.10 0.59
CA SER A 101 -0.28 6.69 0.90
C SER A 101 -1.76 6.33 0.96
N THR A 102 -2.61 7.18 1.55
CA THR A 102 -4.05 6.93 1.63
C THR A 102 -4.72 7.07 0.27
N ARG A 103 -4.47 8.18 -0.46
CA ARG A 103 -5.03 8.44 -1.78
C ARG A 103 -4.75 7.30 -2.75
N ASN A 104 -3.48 6.92 -2.85
CA ASN A 104 -3.02 5.90 -3.79
C ASN A 104 -3.53 4.52 -3.44
N ASN A 105 -3.56 4.16 -2.15
CA ASN A 105 -4.14 2.89 -1.71
C ASN A 105 -5.65 2.80 -1.98
N VAL A 106 -6.39 3.90 -1.78
CA VAL A 106 -7.83 3.94 -2.11
C VAL A 106 -8.04 3.77 -3.61
N TYR A 107 -7.30 4.49 -4.44
CA TYR A 107 -7.37 4.38 -5.89
C TYR A 107 -7.02 2.96 -6.37
N PHE A 108 -5.88 2.42 -5.93
CA PHE A 108 -5.42 1.09 -6.29
C PHE A 108 -6.42 0.01 -5.86
N SER A 109 -6.88 0.07 -4.60
CA SER A 109 -7.84 -0.90 -4.09
C SER A 109 -9.13 -0.91 -4.89
N ARG A 110 -9.68 0.26 -5.20
CA ARG A 110 -10.91 0.37 -6.00
C ARG A 110 -10.74 -0.17 -7.41
N LYS A 111 -9.62 0.09 -8.02
CA LYS A 111 -9.37 -0.29 -9.40
C LYS A 111 -9.10 -1.78 -9.57
N TYR A 112 -8.41 -2.39 -8.63
CA TYR A 112 -7.86 -3.74 -8.81
C TYR A 112 -8.33 -4.79 -7.79
N LEU A 113 -8.76 -4.39 -6.59
CA LEU A 113 -9.03 -5.32 -5.50
C LEU A 113 -10.51 -5.42 -5.11
N VAL A 114 -11.27 -4.37 -5.35
CA VAL A 114 -12.63 -4.25 -4.84
C VAL A 114 -13.64 -4.91 -5.77
N ASN A 115 -14.32 -5.95 -5.28
CA ASN A 115 -15.43 -6.59 -6.00
C ASN A 115 -16.76 -5.86 -5.84
N SER A 116 -16.94 -5.08 -4.77
CA SER A 116 -18.18 -4.35 -4.49
C SER A 116 -17.89 -2.94 -4.00
N ASN A 117 -18.15 -1.96 -4.86
CA ASN A 117 -17.96 -0.54 -4.54
C ASN A 117 -18.84 -0.08 -3.36
N ILE A 118 -20.03 -0.66 -3.19
CA ILE A 118 -20.93 -0.29 -2.09
C ILE A 118 -20.32 -0.74 -0.76
N LYS A 119 -19.91 -2.01 -0.64
CA LYS A 119 -19.26 -2.53 0.57
C LYS A 119 -18.00 -1.75 0.91
N TYR A 120 -17.20 -1.40 -0.09
CA TYR A 120 -15.99 -0.62 0.12
C TYR A 120 -16.28 0.79 0.64
N LYS A 121 -17.29 1.47 0.09
CA LYS A 121 -17.72 2.79 0.58
C LYS A 121 -18.23 2.71 2.02
N VAL A 122 -19.05 1.72 2.37
CA VAL A 122 -19.54 1.52 3.73
C VAL A 122 -18.37 1.30 4.70
N ASN A 123 -17.43 0.41 4.35
CA ASN A 123 -16.24 0.18 5.18
C ASN A 123 -15.41 1.46 5.36
N MET A 124 -15.31 2.29 4.32
CA MET A 124 -14.57 3.55 4.39
C MET A 124 -15.27 4.57 5.30
N ILE A 125 -16.61 4.60 5.29
CA ILE A 125 -17.38 5.43 6.21
C ILE A 125 -17.16 4.98 7.66
N VAL A 126 -17.27 3.67 7.94
CA VAL A 126 -17.00 3.11 9.28
C VAL A 126 -15.57 3.42 9.73
N PHE A 127 -14.60 3.29 8.82
CA PHE A 127 -13.21 3.66 9.08
C PHE A 127 -13.06 5.14 9.44
N LEU A 128 -13.69 6.04 8.70
CA LEU A 128 -13.67 7.49 9.00
C LEU A 128 -14.30 7.80 10.37
N PHE A 129 -15.41 7.13 10.70
CA PHE A 129 -16.00 7.27 12.04
C PHE A 129 -15.05 6.81 13.15
N ALA A 130 -14.35 5.69 12.97
CA ALA A 130 -13.35 5.26 13.94
C ALA A 130 -12.17 6.26 14.04
N MET A 131 -11.74 6.83 12.91
CA MET A 131 -10.63 7.78 12.89
C MET A 131 -10.97 9.14 13.50
N ILE A 132 -12.26 9.55 13.55
CA ILE A 132 -12.66 10.79 14.22
C ILE A 132 -12.41 10.68 15.74
N PHE A 133 -12.66 9.51 16.36
CA PHE A 133 -12.33 9.29 17.77
C PHE A 133 -10.82 9.41 18.02
N VAL A 134 -10.00 8.88 17.14
CA VAL A 134 -8.54 9.03 17.23
C VAL A 134 -8.14 10.50 17.09
N ALA A 135 -8.78 11.23 16.16
CA ALA A 135 -8.50 12.64 15.94
C ALA A 135 -8.88 13.50 17.15
N ILE A 136 -9.99 13.20 17.83
CA ILE A 136 -10.43 13.87 19.05
C ILE A 136 -9.45 13.58 20.20
N LEU A 137 -9.16 12.30 20.46
CA LEU A 137 -8.28 11.88 21.56
C LEU A 137 -6.84 12.40 21.41
N CYS A 138 -6.35 12.51 20.18
CA CYS A 138 -4.98 12.95 19.89
C CYS A 138 -4.90 14.42 19.43
N MET A 139 -6.00 15.19 19.49
CA MET A 139 -6.07 16.60 19.04
C MET A 139 -5.53 16.80 17.61
N SER A 140 -5.73 15.81 16.72
CA SER A 140 -5.12 15.74 15.38
C SER A 140 -6.08 16.08 14.24
N PHE A 141 -6.95 17.09 14.43
CA PHE A 141 -8.00 17.47 13.47
C PHE A 141 -7.48 17.83 12.08
N LYS A 142 -6.36 18.55 11.98
CA LYS A 142 -5.75 18.88 10.68
C LYS A 142 -5.41 17.60 9.88
N ARG A 143 -4.85 16.59 10.55
CA ARG A 143 -4.53 15.30 9.92
C ARG A 143 -5.78 14.54 9.48
N TYR A 144 -6.86 14.65 10.26
CA TYR A 144 -8.13 14.03 9.90
C TYR A 144 -8.74 14.66 8.64
N VAL A 145 -8.66 15.98 8.50
CA VAL A 145 -9.08 16.66 7.26
C VAL A 145 -8.26 16.21 6.07
N PHE A 146 -6.92 16.12 6.20
CA PHE A 146 -6.07 15.58 5.12
C PHE A 146 -6.42 14.14 4.77
N LEU A 147 -6.77 13.31 5.75
CA LEU A 147 -7.21 11.93 5.52
C LEU A 147 -8.50 11.89 4.68
N ILE A 148 -9.49 12.72 5.01
CA ILE A 148 -10.75 12.83 4.25
C ILE A 148 -10.47 13.27 2.81
N ILE A 149 -9.64 14.31 2.63
CA ILE A 149 -9.27 14.81 1.30
C ILE A 149 -8.58 13.70 0.49
N ALA A 150 -7.62 13.00 1.08
CA ALA A 150 -6.92 11.91 0.42
C ALA A 150 -7.86 10.77 -0.02
N ILE A 151 -8.81 10.38 0.84
CA ILE A 151 -9.82 9.37 0.52
C ILE A 151 -10.70 9.87 -0.63
N ARG A 152 -11.21 11.10 -0.55
CA ARG A 152 -12.04 11.71 -1.60
C ARG A 152 -11.32 11.71 -2.94
N ASP A 153 -10.06 12.14 -2.97
CA ASP A 153 -9.27 12.24 -4.20
C ASP A 153 -8.95 10.86 -4.78
N GLY A 154 -8.67 9.87 -3.93
CA GLY A 154 -8.55 8.47 -4.35
C GLY A 154 -9.86 7.91 -4.93
N PHE A 155 -11.02 8.32 -4.40
CA PHE A 155 -12.34 7.96 -4.96
C PHE A 155 -12.65 8.66 -6.28
N ARG A 156 -12.16 9.87 -6.50
CA ARG A 156 -12.35 10.66 -7.72
C ARG A 156 -11.31 10.35 -8.80
N GLU A 157 -10.39 9.42 -8.51
CA GLU A 157 -9.26 9.10 -9.40
C GLU A 157 -8.37 10.32 -9.70
N ASN A 158 -8.41 11.30 -8.81
CA ASN A 158 -7.56 12.46 -8.89
C ASN A 158 -6.17 12.11 -8.33
N LEU A 159 -5.24 11.84 -9.25
CA LEU A 159 -3.85 11.50 -8.93
C LEU A 159 -2.90 12.67 -9.18
N ASP A 160 -3.41 13.88 -9.38
CA ASP A 160 -2.59 15.07 -9.54
C ASP A 160 -1.86 15.41 -8.23
N GLU A 161 -0.81 16.21 -8.31
CA GLU A 161 -0.08 16.65 -7.12
C GLU A 161 -1.00 17.43 -6.18
N MET A 162 -0.73 17.31 -4.88
CA MET A 162 -1.47 18.09 -3.88
C MET A 162 -1.06 19.56 -4.01
N ALA A 163 -2.03 20.41 -4.34
CA ALA A 163 -1.85 21.85 -4.41
C ALA A 163 -1.62 22.50 -3.02
#